data_f431a835d76fbd0069fd15cc1c6b0e00
#
_entry.id   f431a835d76fbd0069fd15cc1c6b0e00
#
_cell.length_a   1.000
_cell.length_b   1.000
_cell.length_c   1.000
_cell.angle_alpha   90.00
_cell.angle_beta   90.00
_cell.angle_gamma   90.00
#
_symmetry.space_group_name_H-M   'P 1'
#
loop_
_entity.id
_entity.type
_entity.pdbx_description
1 polymer ?
#
loop_
_entity_poly.entity_id
_entity_poly.type
_entity_poly.pdbx_seq_one_letter_code
_entity_poly.pdbx_strand_id
1 'polypeptide(L)'
;MKFYTFGSQEKPVILLLPGTCCHWKLNFGEAIPLLEPDFRVVCVSYDGFDDTEDTVFPDMLTETERIEAYLNENFGGHIHAAYGCSLGGSFVGLLVQRKNIHIDHAILGSSDLDQDAVWKAKLKCKIAIPLLHKIVSTGQYPKFLQGLMEKKRTLYRDKFMAMFGIGNGGLPFMKKESVYHQFYSDLITPLEESISVHGTTVHCFYAAKMGKEYLHRYQKYFADPVIHSFDMEHEELLVLYPERWAEKIKEVCL
;
A
#
# COMPACT_ATOMS: atom_id res chain seq x y z
N MET A 1 7.18 -5.77 13.15
CA MET A 1 6.88 -6.03 11.71
C MET A 1 6.99 -7.51 11.40
N LYS A 2 6.09 -8.05 10.60
CA LYS A 2 6.11 -9.46 10.14
C LYS A 2 6.11 -9.58 8.63
N PHE A 3 6.63 -10.71 8.16
CA PHE A 3 6.66 -11.07 6.75
C PHE A 3 6.01 -12.45 6.59
N TYR A 4 4.95 -12.51 5.82
CA TYR A 4 4.22 -13.74 5.52
C TYR A 4 4.60 -14.20 4.12
N THR A 5 5.08 -15.45 4.00
CA THR A 5 5.60 -15.98 2.74
C THR A 5 4.71 -17.11 2.22
N PHE A 6 4.40 -17.08 0.93
CA PHE A 6 3.53 -18.04 0.24
C PHE A 6 4.18 -18.47 -1.08
N GLY A 7 3.78 -19.63 -1.60
CA GLY A 7 4.29 -20.17 -2.85
C GLY A 7 5.66 -20.86 -2.72
N SER A 8 6.20 -21.33 -3.86
CA SER A 8 7.46 -22.07 -3.90
C SER A 8 8.68 -21.17 -3.73
N GLN A 9 9.70 -21.66 -3.01
CA GLN A 9 10.95 -20.93 -2.76
C GLN A 9 11.78 -20.69 -4.03
N GLU A 10 11.56 -21.47 -5.08
CA GLU A 10 12.34 -21.40 -6.34
C GLU A 10 11.78 -20.35 -7.32
N LYS A 11 10.62 -19.78 -7.01
CA LYS A 11 9.98 -18.77 -7.87
C LYS A 11 10.51 -17.37 -7.64
N PRO A 12 10.40 -16.48 -8.65
CA PRO A 12 10.75 -15.08 -8.48
C PRO A 12 9.94 -14.45 -7.34
N VAL A 13 10.62 -13.61 -6.55
CA VAL A 13 10.03 -13.00 -5.35
C VAL A 13 9.22 -11.77 -5.72
N ILE A 14 7.97 -11.71 -5.25
CA ILE A 14 7.17 -10.49 -5.25
C ILE A 14 6.85 -10.05 -3.82
N LEU A 15 7.19 -8.80 -3.49
CA LEU A 15 6.87 -8.16 -2.22
C LEU A 15 5.53 -7.43 -2.32
N LEU A 16 4.62 -7.67 -1.38
CA LEU A 16 3.33 -6.98 -1.28
C LEU A 16 3.30 -6.06 -0.06
N LEU A 17 3.04 -4.79 -0.29
CA LEU A 17 3.04 -3.72 0.70
C LEU A 17 1.62 -3.17 0.87
N PRO A 18 0.97 -3.38 2.03
CA PRO A 18 -0.40 -2.95 2.28
C PRO A 18 -0.60 -1.43 2.25
N GLY A 19 -1.86 -1.02 2.04
CA GLY A 19 -2.29 0.36 2.11
C GLY A 19 -2.44 0.90 3.54
N THR A 20 -2.82 2.17 3.65
CA THR A 20 -3.05 2.87 4.92
C THR A 20 -4.08 2.14 5.77
N CYS A 21 -3.76 1.88 7.04
CA CYS A 21 -4.64 1.20 8.00
C CYS A 21 -5.16 -0.16 7.53
N CYS A 22 -4.47 -0.84 6.61
CA CYS A 22 -4.87 -2.15 6.14
C CYS A 22 -4.14 -3.26 6.88
N HIS A 23 -4.90 -4.28 7.30
CA HIS A 23 -4.34 -5.56 7.68
C HIS A 23 -4.03 -6.35 6.39
N TRP A 24 -2.88 -7.00 6.32
CA TRP A 24 -2.40 -7.67 5.10
C TRP A 24 -3.41 -8.67 4.49
N LYS A 25 -4.11 -9.46 5.34
CA LYS A 25 -5.12 -10.42 4.87
C LYS A 25 -6.33 -9.75 4.22
N LEU A 26 -6.76 -8.61 4.76
CA LEU A 26 -7.90 -7.87 4.19
C LEU A 26 -7.50 -7.15 2.91
N ASN A 27 -6.22 -6.78 2.78
CA ASN A 27 -5.71 -6.12 1.58
C ASN A 27 -5.42 -7.10 0.45
N PHE A 28 -4.74 -8.22 0.74
CA PHE A 28 -4.21 -9.12 -0.28
C PHE A 28 -4.67 -10.57 -0.18
N GLY A 29 -5.52 -10.92 0.80
CA GLY A 29 -5.90 -12.32 1.04
C GLY A 29 -6.57 -13.00 -0.16
N GLU A 30 -7.37 -12.28 -0.95
CA GLU A 30 -7.98 -12.79 -2.19
C GLU A 30 -6.96 -12.82 -3.36
N ALA A 31 -5.94 -11.98 -3.33
CA ALA A 31 -4.94 -11.82 -4.41
C ALA A 31 -3.73 -12.76 -4.30
N ILE A 32 -3.30 -13.08 -3.08
CA ILE A 32 -2.13 -13.94 -2.82
C ILE A 32 -2.23 -15.30 -3.55
N PRO A 33 -3.36 -16.06 -3.45
CA PRO A 33 -3.49 -17.35 -4.13
C PRO A 33 -3.40 -17.26 -5.67
N LEU A 34 -3.69 -16.09 -6.25
CA LEU A 34 -3.62 -15.87 -7.69
C LEU A 34 -2.18 -15.64 -8.19
N LEU A 35 -1.28 -15.22 -7.29
CA LEU A 35 0.13 -14.99 -7.57
C LEU A 35 1.02 -16.20 -7.25
N GLU A 36 0.68 -17.02 -6.26
CA GLU A 36 1.45 -18.18 -5.82
C GLU A 36 1.84 -19.17 -6.94
N PRO A 37 1.01 -19.37 -8.00
CA PRO A 37 1.41 -20.22 -9.12
C PRO A 37 2.65 -19.75 -9.86
N ASP A 38 2.98 -18.45 -9.82
CA ASP A 38 4.06 -17.85 -10.61
C ASP A 38 5.14 -17.19 -9.76
N PHE A 39 4.81 -16.78 -8.51
CA PHE A 39 5.71 -16.06 -7.62
C PHE A 39 5.87 -16.73 -6.26
N ARG A 40 7.01 -16.48 -5.63
CA ARG A 40 7.17 -16.53 -4.18
C ARG A 40 6.68 -15.20 -3.62
N VAL A 41 5.49 -15.21 -3.02
CA VAL A 41 4.87 -13.99 -2.48
C VAL A 41 5.38 -13.73 -1.07
N VAL A 42 5.89 -12.53 -0.82
CA VAL A 42 6.23 -12.01 0.51
C VAL A 42 5.29 -10.86 0.82
N CYS A 43 4.43 -11.01 1.82
CA CYS A 43 3.49 -9.97 2.22
C CYS A 43 3.92 -9.35 3.54
N VAL A 44 4.06 -8.03 3.56
CA VAL A 44 4.43 -7.27 4.77
C VAL A 44 3.22 -7.08 5.67
N SER A 45 3.42 -7.21 6.97
CA SER A 45 2.52 -6.72 8.01
C SER A 45 3.28 -5.71 8.86
N TYR A 46 2.94 -4.44 8.73
CA TYR A 46 3.63 -3.36 9.44
C TYR A 46 3.43 -3.46 10.95
N ASP A 47 4.35 -2.90 11.73
CA ASP A 47 4.17 -2.75 13.17
C ASP A 47 2.88 -1.97 13.50
N GLY A 48 2.13 -2.46 14.47
CA GLY A 48 0.84 -1.91 14.87
C GLY A 48 -0.34 -2.25 13.94
N PHE A 49 -0.10 -3.01 12.86
CA PHE A 49 -1.11 -3.46 11.90
C PHE A 49 -1.18 -4.99 11.76
N ASP A 50 -0.51 -5.73 12.65
CA ASP A 50 -0.60 -7.19 12.78
C ASP A 50 -1.38 -7.54 14.05
N ASP A 51 -2.39 -8.43 13.93
CA ASP A 51 -3.27 -8.84 15.04
C ASP A 51 -2.61 -9.84 16.00
N THR A 52 -1.40 -10.30 15.68
CA THR A 52 -0.65 -11.26 16.49
C THR A 52 0.44 -10.59 17.33
N GLU A 53 0.62 -9.27 17.24
CA GLU A 53 1.65 -8.50 17.96
C GLU A 53 1.08 -7.21 18.56
N ASP A 54 1.57 -6.88 19.76
CA ASP A 54 1.24 -5.61 20.43
C ASP A 54 2.34 -4.56 20.18
N THR A 55 2.52 -4.18 18.92
CA THR A 55 3.49 -3.17 18.48
C THR A 55 2.83 -1.83 18.18
N VAL A 56 3.65 -0.84 17.82
CA VAL A 56 3.21 0.48 17.33
C VAL A 56 4.01 0.81 16.09
N PHE A 57 3.34 1.28 15.05
CA PHE A 57 4.00 1.80 13.83
C PHE A 57 4.89 2.98 14.20
N PRO A 58 6.21 2.91 13.93
CA PRO A 58 7.13 3.99 14.30
C PRO A 58 7.03 5.18 13.35
N ASP A 59 7.47 5.00 12.11
CA ASP A 59 7.42 5.91 10.98
C ASP A 59 7.81 5.15 9.69
N MET A 60 7.59 5.78 8.52
CA MET A 60 7.85 5.13 7.24
C MET A 60 9.32 4.81 6.99
N LEU A 61 10.26 5.64 7.44
CA LEU A 61 11.69 5.39 7.22
C LEU A 61 12.16 4.19 8.02
N THR A 62 11.79 4.11 9.30
CA THR A 62 12.09 2.97 10.18
C THR A 62 11.49 1.67 9.62
N GLU A 63 10.24 1.70 9.14
CA GLU A 63 9.62 0.52 8.53
C GLU A 63 10.31 0.14 7.20
N THR A 64 10.70 1.13 6.38
CA THR A 64 11.47 0.89 5.15
C THR A 64 12.81 0.21 5.44
N GLU A 65 13.53 0.67 6.47
CA GLU A 65 14.81 0.06 6.90
C GLU A 65 14.65 -1.40 7.35
N ARG A 66 13.56 -1.73 8.02
CA ARG A 66 13.24 -3.11 8.40
C ARG A 66 12.93 -3.99 7.20
N ILE A 67 12.22 -3.46 6.20
CA ILE A 67 11.97 -4.15 4.94
C ILE A 67 13.28 -4.40 4.21
N GLU A 68 14.14 -3.40 4.08
CA GLU A 68 15.47 -3.53 3.47
C GLU A 68 16.32 -4.58 4.18
N ALA A 69 16.37 -4.55 5.51
CA ALA A 69 17.11 -5.51 6.31
C ALA A 69 16.61 -6.95 6.06
N TYR A 70 15.30 -7.17 6.10
CA TYR A 70 14.70 -8.47 5.82
C TYR A 70 15.04 -8.97 4.41
N LEU A 71 14.93 -8.11 3.39
CA LEU A 71 15.20 -8.47 2.01
C LEU A 71 16.69 -8.75 1.78
N ASN A 72 17.58 -8.00 2.43
CA ASN A 72 19.02 -8.28 2.38
C ASN A 72 19.36 -9.63 3.01
N GLU A 73 18.79 -9.92 4.18
CA GLU A 73 19.06 -11.17 4.92
C GLU A 73 18.52 -12.42 4.20
N ASN A 74 17.31 -12.32 3.64
CA ASN A 74 16.58 -13.50 3.12
C ASN A 74 16.68 -13.68 1.59
N PHE A 75 17.01 -12.61 0.84
CA PHE A 75 17.03 -12.61 -0.62
C PHE A 75 18.28 -11.94 -1.21
N GLY A 76 19.31 -11.67 -0.40
CA GLY A 76 20.55 -11.05 -0.87
C GLY A 76 20.36 -9.62 -1.41
N GLY A 77 19.31 -8.92 -0.98
CA GLY A 77 19.03 -7.54 -1.37
C GLY A 77 18.50 -7.38 -2.80
N HIS A 78 18.07 -8.47 -3.46
CA HIS A 78 17.48 -8.41 -4.79
C HIS A 78 16.16 -9.19 -4.84
N ILE A 79 15.11 -8.55 -5.33
CA ILE A 79 13.80 -9.17 -5.57
C ILE A 79 13.29 -8.82 -6.97
N HIS A 80 12.50 -9.73 -7.53
CA HIS A 80 11.97 -9.59 -8.87
C HIS A 80 10.92 -8.46 -8.98
N ALA A 81 9.99 -8.40 -8.02
CA ALA A 81 8.95 -7.37 -8.05
C ALA A 81 8.57 -6.88 -6.65
N ALA A 82 8.06 -5.65 -6.57
CA ALA A 82 7.36 -5.14 -5.42
C ALA A 82 6.08 -4.44 -5.86
N TYR A 83 4.95 -4.74 -5.23
CA TYR A 83 3.68 -4.04 -5.42
C TYR A 83 3.25 -3.35 -4.13
N GLY A 84 2.97 -2.06 -4.21
CA GLY A 84 2.46 -1.28 -3.10
C GLY A 84 1.04 -0.77 -3.35
N CYS A 85 0.08 -1.20 -2.53
CA CYS A 85 -1.29 -0.71 -2.54
C CYS A 85 -1.37 0.67 -1.89
N SER A 86 -1.79 1.72 -2.60
CA SER A 86 -1.96 3.07 -2.03
C SER A 86 -0.69 3.54 -1.29
N LEU A 87 -0.72 3.72 0.04
CA LEU A 87 0.46 3.97 0.90
C LEU A 87 1.62 3.02 0.61
N GLY A 88 1.33 1.75 0.33
CA GLY A 88 2.35 0.77 -0.03
C GLY A 88 3.20 1.20 -1.23
N GLY A 89 2.63 1.99 -2.15
CA GLY A 89 3.38 2.56 -3.27
C GLY A 89 4.34 3.67 -2.84
N SER A 90 4.05 4.42 -1.78
CA SER A 90 5.04 5.34 -1.17
C SER A 90 6.24 4.56 -0.64
N PHE A 91 6.02 3.39 0.00
CA PHE A 91 7.10 2.49 0.40
C PHE A 91 7.90 1.96 -0.78
N VAL A 92 7.23 1.54 -1.88
CA VAL A 92 7.93 1.12 -3.11
C VAL A 92 8.81 2.26 -3.63
N GLY A 93 8.27 3.48 -3.69
CA GLY A 93 9.05 4.66 -4.08
C GLY A 93 10.27 4.91 -3.21
N LEU A 94 10.13 4.78 -1.89
CA LEU A 94 11.25 4.91 -0.93
C LEU A 94 12.31 3.81 -1.12
N LEU A 95 11.90 2.56 -1.27
CA LEU A 95 12.82 1.44 -1.52
C LEU A 95 13.65 1.66 -2.79
N VAL A 96 13.01 2.11 -3.88
CA VAL A 96 13.70 2.45 -5.14
C VAL A 96 14.66 3.63 -4.95
N GLN A 97 14.20 4.70 -4.30
CA GLN A 97 15.01 5.90 -4.03
C GLN A 97 16.27 5.60 -3.21
N ARG A 98 16.13 4.79 -2.17
CA ARG A 98 17.20 4.49 -1.20
C ARG A 98 18.28 3.57 -1.76
N LYS A 99 17.98 2.73 -2.75
CA LYS A 99 18.92 1.83 -3.45
C LYS A 99 19.67 0.84 -2.55
N ASN A 100 19.15 0.58 -1.35
CA ASN A 100 19.73 -0.38 -0.42
C ASN A 100 19.40 -1.83 -0.78
N ILE A 101 18.41 -2.00 -1.67
CA ILE A 101 18.01 -3.25 -2.31
C ILE A 101 17.75 -2.97 -3.79
N HIS A 102 17.75 -4.03 -4.62
CA HIS A 102 17.37 -3.96 -6.02
C HIS A 102 16.00 -4.59 -6.26
N ILE A 103 15.17 -3.93 -7.05
CA ILE A 103 13.83 -4.38 -7.46
C ILE A 103 13.77 -4.28 -8.98
N ASP A 104 13.54 -5.40 -9.70
CA ASP A 104 13.45 -5.34 -11.17
C ASP A 104 12.18 -4.59 -11.61
N HIS A 105 11.03 -4.91 -11.00
CA HIS A 105 9.72 -4.31 -11.30
C HIS A 105 9.10 -3.66 -10.06
N ALA A 106 9.21 -2.35 -9.95
CA ALA A 106 8.61 -1.56 -8.86
C ALA A 106 7.22 -1.07 -9.28
N ILE A 107 6.15 -1.58 -8.63
CA ILE A 107 4.77 -1.34 -9.05
C ILE A 107 4.02 -0.54 -7.99
N LEU A 108 3.56 0.64 -8.36
CA LEU A 108 2.72 1.49 -7.52
C LEU A 108 1.25 1.28 -7.90
N GLY A 109 0.45 0.75 -6.98
CA GLY A 109 -1.00 0.62 -7.12
C GLY A 109 -1.68 1.89 -6.64
N SER A 110 -2.31 2.63 -7.53
CA SER A 110 -3.15 3.82 -7.25
C SER A 110 -2.63 4.75 -6.15
N SER A 111 -1.31 4.84 -5.97
CA SER A 111 -0.67 5.63 -4.89
C SER A 111 -0.86 7.12 -5.13
N ASP A 112 -1.12 7.86 -4.06
CA ASP A 112 -1.30 9.31 -4.15
C ASP A 112 0.02 10.09 -4.09
N LEU A 113 1.06 9.54 -3.43
CA LEU A 113 2.37 10.16 -3.25
C LEU A 113 2.27 11.61 -2.73
N ASP A 114 1.31 11.84 -1.81
CA ASP A 114 1.07 13.16 -1.22
C ASP A 114 2.28 13.60 -0.40
N GLN A 115 2.67 14.85 -0.58
CA GLN A 115 3.73 15.50 0.20
C GLN A 115 3.19 16.80 0.80
N ASP A 116 3.21 16.91 2.11
CA ASP A 116 2.74 18.08 2.83
C ASP A 116 3.84 18.73 3.67
N ALA A 117 3.72 20.04 3.85
CA ALA A 117 4.51 20.70 4.87
C ALA A 117 4.14 20.17 6.27
N VAL A 118 5.13 20.02 7.16
CA VAL A 118 4.98 19.44 8.51
C VAL A 118 3.78 20.00 9.30
N TRP A 119 3.56 21.32 9.24
CA TRP A 119 2.43 21.94 9.95
C TRP A 119 1.07 21.54 9.37
N LYS A 120 0.97 21.39 8.03
CA LYS A 120 -0.25 20.93 7.35
C LYS A 120 -0.53 19.48 7.69
N ALA A 121 0.47 18.62 7.61
CA ALA A 121 0.36 17.20 7.97
C ALA A 121 -0.13 17.05 9.42
N LYS A 122 0.46 17.79 10.38
CA LYS A 122 0.01 17.80 11.78
C LYS A 122 -1.46 18.22 11.92
N LEU A 123 -1.89 19.25 11.19
CA LEU A 123 -3.28 19.70 11.23
C LEU A 123 -4.25 18.68 10.62
N LYS A 124 -3.91 18.10 9.45
CA LYS A 124 -4.67 17.02 8.81
C LYS A 124 -4.84 15.84 9.77
N CYS A 125 -3.75 15.37 10.37
CA CYS A 125 -3.76 14.25 11.32
C CYS A 125 -4.60 14.55 12.56
N LYS A 126 -4.46 15.74 13.15
CA LYS A 126 -5.24 16.14 14.34
C LYS A 126 -6.74 16.05 14.09
N ILE A 127 -7.19 16.39 12.89
CA ILE A 127 -8.62 16.40 12.51
C ILE A 127 -9.08 15.01 12.07
N ALA A 128 -8.33 14.35 11.19
CA ALA A 128 -8.77 13.11 10.54
C ALA A 128 -8.61 11.86 11.41
N ILE A 129 -7.48 11.73 12.14
CA ILE A 129 -7.13 10.49 12.82
C ILE A 129 -8.15 10.05 13.89
N PRO A 130 -8.73 10.94 14.74
CA PRO A 130 -9.72 10.50 15.73
C PRO A 130 -10.93 9.81 15.09
N LEU A 131 -11.38 10.32 13.94
CA LEU A 131 -12.51 9.77 13.21
C LEU A 131 -12.11 8.47 12.47
N LEU A 132 -10.99 8.51 11.74
CA LEU A 132 -10.46 7.37 11.01
C LEU A 132 -10.21 6.18 11.94
N HIS A 133 -9.46 6.38 13.04
CA HIS A 133 -9.21 5.33 14.02
C HIS A 133 -10.52 4.74 14.58
N LYS A 134 -11.51 5.59 14.93
CA LYS A 134 -12.79 5.10 15.41
C LYS A 134 -13.50 4.20 14.38
N ILE A 135 -13.49 4.60 13.11
CA ILE A 135 -14.12 3.83 12.03
C ILE A 135 -13.39 2.49 11.85
N VAL A 136 -12.06 2.52 11.73
CA VAL A 136 -11.26 1.33 11.50
C VAL A 136 -11.32 0.37 12.70
N SER A 137 -11.16 0.86 13.93
CA SER A 137 -11.15 0.01 15.13
C SER A 137 -12.52 -0.63 15.43
N THR A 138 -13.63 0.05 15.12
CA THR A 138 -14.98 -0.47 15.36
C THR A 138 -15.62 -1.15 14.15
N GLY A 139 -15.09 -0.94 12.95
CA GLY A 139 -15.70 -1.39 11.70
C GLY A 139 -17.03 -0.72 11.36
N GLN A 140 -17.33 0.42 11.99
CA GLN A 140 -18.62 1.09 11.85
C GLN A 140 -18.47 2.61 11.63
N TYR A 141 -19.31 3.15 10.78
CA TYR A 141 -19.42 4.61 10.65
C TYR A 141 -20.15 5.20 11.85
N PRO A 142 -19.74 6.39 12.33
CA PRO A 142 -20.52 7.17 13.30
C PRO A 142 -21.93 7.43 12.77
N LYS A 143 -22.91 7.50 13.68
CA LYS A 143 -24.35 7.66 13.34
C LYS A 143 -24.62 8.79 12.34
N PHE A 144 -23.91 9.93 12.48
CA PHE A 144 -24.09 11.09 11.60
C PHE A 144 -23.60 10.86 10.16
N LEU A 145 -22.72 9.85 9.93
CA LEU A 145 -22.24 9.48 8.59
C LEU A 145 -22.99 8.31 7.97
N GLN A 146 -23.66 7.46 8.77
CA GLN A 146 -24.29 6.22 8.29
C GLN A 146 -25.23 6.46 7.11
N GLY A 147 -26.19 7.38 7.26
CA GLY A 147 -27.15 7.67 6.18
C GLY A 147 -26.53 8.25 4.92
N LEU A 148 -25.40 8.97 5.03
CA LEU A 148 -24.64 9.45 3.86
C LEU A 148 -23.92 8.28 3.16
N MET A 149 -23.33 7.39 3.94
CA MET A 149 -22.58 6.25 3.41
C MET A 149 -23.52 5.23 2.76
N GLU A 150 -24.69 4.97 3.33
CA GLU A 150 -25.72 4.12 2.72
C GLU A 150 -26.17 4.64 1.35
N LYS A 151 -26.43 5.96 1.24
CA LYS A 151 -26.83 6.57 -0.04
C LYS A 151 -25.76 6.47 -1.13
N LYS A 152 -24.49 6.37 -0.74
CA LYS A 152 -23.35 6.26 -1.65
C LYS A 152 -22.85 4.82 -1.79
N ARG A 153 -23.62 3.85 -1.33
CA ARG A 153 -23.24 2.44 -1.34
C ARG A 153 -23.15 1.90 -2.77
N THR A 154 -22.02 1.27 -3.08
CA THR A 154 -21.75 0.54 -4.32
C THR A 154 -20.95 -0.71 -3.97
N LEU A 155 -20.94 -1.71 -4.86
CA LEU A 155 -20.12 -2.91 -4.65
C LEU A 155 -18.64 -2.56 -4.43
N TYR A 156 -18.11 -1.64 -5.24
CA TYR A 156 -16.74 -1.14 -5.06
C TYR A 156 -16.52 -0.56 -3.66
N ARG A 157 -17.40 0.34 -3.20
CA ARG A 157 -17.25 0.94 -1.86
C ARG A 157 -17.31 -0.09 -0.76
N ASP A 158 -18.21 -1.04 -0.85
CA ASP A 158 -18.33 -2.10 0.17
C ASP A 158 -17.04 -2.93 0.24
N LYS A 159 -16.50 -3.36 -0.89
CA LYS A 159 -15.23 -4.10 -0.98
C LYS A 159 -14.04 -3.25 -0.53
N PHE A 160 -13.95 -2.01 -0.99
CA PHE A 160 -12.88 -1.09 -0.60
C PHE A 160 -12.89 -0.81 0.92
N MET A 161 -14.06 -0.58 1.50
CA MET A 161 -14.19 -0.34 2.94
C MET A 161 -13.93 -1.61 3.77
N ALA A 162 -14.18 -2.79 3.21
CA ALA A 162 -13.86 -4.06 3.87
C ALA A 162 -12.34 -4.24 4.10
N MET A 163 -11.47 -3.64 3.29
CA MET A 163 -10.01 -3.63 3.52
C MET A 163 -9.63 -2.99 4.86
N PHE A 164 -10.44 -2.07 5.35
CA PHE A 164 -10.29 -1.40 6.64
C PHE A 164 -11.09 -2.08 7.78
N GLY A 165 -11.59 -3.30 7.54
CA GLY A 165 -12.43 -4.03 8.50
C GLY A 165 -13.86 -3.48 8.64
N ILE A 166 -14.27 -2.49 7.83
CA ILE A 166 -15.61 -1.91 7.92
C ILE A 166 -16.65 -2.93 7.42
N GLY A 167 -17.67 -3.16 8.24
CA GLY A 167 -18.67 -4.21 8.02
C GLY A 167 -18.26 -5.60 8.53
N ASN A 168 -16.99 -5.80 8.91
CA ASN A 168 -16.42 -7.08 9.37
C ASN A 168 -15.93 -7.03 10.83
N GLY A 169 -16.51 -6.18 11.67
CA GLY A 169 -16.16 -6.07 13.09
C GLY A 169 -14.99 -5.14 13.41
N GLY A 170 -14.39 -4.53 12.39
CA GLY A 170 -13.26 -3.62 12.55
C GLY A 170 -11.94 -4.31 12.86
N LEU A 171 -10.95 -3.49 13.19
CA LEU A 171 -9.59 -3.89 13.54
C LEU A 171 -9.25 -3.31 14.94
N PRO A 172 -9.83 -3.88 16.02
CA PRO A 172 -9.76 -3.30 17.37
C PRO A 172 -8.36 -3.30 17.98
N PHE A 173 -7.43 -4.11 17.43
CA PHE A 173 -6.03 -4.15 17.86
C PHE A 173 -5.23 -2.94 17.37
N MET A 174 -5.69 -2.23 16.33
CA MET A 174 -5.00 -1.04 15.82
C MET A 174 -5.02 0.10 16.83
N LYS A 175 -3.85 0.54 17.26
CA LYS A 175 -3.71 1.68 18.16
C LYS A 175 -3.85 3.00 17.38
N LYS A 176 -4.49 3.98 18.01
CA LYS A 176 -4.61 5.33 17.43
C LYS A 176 -3.26 5.95 17.10
N GLU A 177 -2.25 5.66 17.90
CA GLU A 177 -0.87 6.10 17.72
C GLU A 177 -0.28 5.55 16.42
N SER A 178 -0.46 4.24 16.12
CA SER A 178 -0.02 3.63 14.86
C SER A 178 -0.67 4.28 13.64
N VAL A 179 -2.00 4.51 13.71
CA VAL A 179 -2.74 5.20 12.64
C VAL A 179 -2.22 6.63 12.43
N TYR A 180 -1.90 7.34 13.53
CA TYR A 180 -1.32 8.67 13.47
C TYR A 180 0.08 8.65 12.84
N HIS A 181 0.97 7.80 13.33
CA HIS A 181 2.35 7.73 12.84
C HIS A 181 2.41 7.33 11.36
N GLN A 182 1.62 6.35 10.95
CA GLN A 182 1.56 5.92 9.55
C GLN A 182 1.11 7.05 8.63
N PHE A 183 -0.04 7.66 8.94
CA PHE A 183 -0.60 8.73 8.11
C PHE A 183 0.27 9.99 8.12
N TYR A 184 0.80 10.36 9.27
CA TYR A 184 1.67 11.54 9.41
C TYR A 184 2.99 11.36 8.67
N SER A 185 3.68 10.22 8.87
CA SER A 185 4.97 9.99 8.23
C SER A 185 4.86 9.84 6.71
N ASP A 186 3.77 9.26 6.18
CA ASP A 186 3.51 9.23 4.74
C ASP A 186 3.48 10.64 4.14
N LEU A 187 2.78 11.56 4.79
CA LEU A 187 2.65 12.95 4.32
C LEU A 187 3.96 13.75 4.37
N ILE A 188 4.92 13.39 5.22
CA ILE A 188 6.14 14.19 5.43
C ILE A 188 7.44 13.51 5.00
N THR A 189 7.43 12.21 4.69
CA THR A 189 8.62 11.50 4.24
C THR A 189 8.90 11.85 2.77
N PRO A 190 10.03 12.51 2.46
CA PRO A 190 10.22 13.07 1.13
C PRO A 190 10.57 12.00 0.10
N LEU A 191 9.96 12.11 -1.07
CA LEU A 191 10.41 11.48 -2.30
C LEU A 191 11.16 12.51 -3.14
N GLU A 192 12.31 12.11 -3.68
CA GLU A 192 13.08 12.91 -4.64
C GLU A 192 12.36 12.98 -5.99
N GLU A 193 12.64 14.01 -6.76
CA GLU A 193 12.14 14.10 -8.13
C GLU A 193 13.01 13.29 -9.09
N SER A 194 12.41 12.77 -10.15
CA SER A 194 13.12 12.05 -11.22
C SER A 194 13.95 10.85 -10.75
N ILE A 195 13.42 10.08 -9.79
CA ILE A 195 14.04 8.86 -9.31
C ILE A 195 14.25 7.89 -10.49
N SER A 196 15.49 7.42 -10.64
CA SER A 196 15.88 6.43 -11.63
C SER A 196 16.91 5.47 -11.05
N VAL A 197 16.74 4.19 -11.29
CA VAL A 197 17.67 3.14 -10.88
C VAL A 197 17.91 2.21 -12.07
N HIS A 198 19.17 2.00 -12.41
CA HIS A 198 19.53 1.08 -13.49
C HIS A 198 19.04 -0.34 -13.21
N GLY A 199 18.35 -0.95 -14.16
CA GLY A 199 17.78 -2.29 -14.02
C GLY A 199 16.41 -2.33 -13.29
N THR A 200 15.90 -1.20 -12.81
CA THR A 200 14.55 -1.10 -12.21
C THR A 200 13.59 -0.45 -13.19
N THR A 201 12.46 -1.08 -13.46
CA THR A 201 11.32 -0.48 -14.17
C THR A 201 10.25 -0.09 -13.17
N VAL A 202 9.84 1.18 -13.17
CA VAL A 202 8.75 1.67 -12.32
C VAL A 202 7.45 1.63 -13.10
N HIS A 203 6.47 0.85 -12.64
CA HIS A 203 5.13 0.75 -13.18
C HIS A 203 4.14 1.48 -12.27
N CYS A 204 3.30 2.34 -12.84
CA CYS A 204 2.25 3.03 -12.09
C CYS A 204 0.88 2.59 -12.59
N PHE A 205 0.11 1.91 -11.73
CA PHE A 205 -1.28 1.54 -11.99
C PHE A 205 -2.17 2.74 -11.67
N TYR A 206 -2.36 3.58 -12.68
CA TYR A 206 -3.09 4.83 -12.53
C TYR A 206 -4.60 4.64 -12.66
N ALA A 207 -5.31 4.80 -11.56
CA ALA A 207 -6.77 4.86 -11.52
C ALA A 207 -7.23 6.27 -11.95
N ALA A 208 -7.69 6.41 -13.19
CA ALA A 208 -7.93 7.72 -13.83
C ALA A 208 -9.02 8.55 -13.14
N LYS A 209 -9.96 7.91 -12.44
CA LYS A 209 -11.01 8.61 -11.68
C LYS A 209 -10.50 9.29 -10.42
N MET A 210 -9.27 9.02 -9.98
CA MET A 210 -8.62 9.77 -8.90
C MET A 210 -8.30 11.22 -9.29
N GLY A 211 -8.04 11.47 -10.58
CA GLY A 211 -7.71 12.79 -11.10
C GLY A 211 -6.30 12.88 -11.73
N LYS A 212 -6.11 13.89 -12.58
CA LYS A 212 -4.86 14.06 -13.33
C LYS A 212 -3.66 14.44 -12.46
N GLU A 213 -3.89 15.00 -11.28
CA GLU A 213 -2.84 15.34 -10.32
C GLU A 213 -2.02 14.11 -9.89
N TYR A 214 -2.63 12.95 -9.81
CA TYR A 214 -1.92 11.70 -9.47
C TYR A 214 -0.98 11.27 -10.59
N LEU A 215 -1.42 11.36 -11.84
CA LEU A 215 -0.57 11.12 -13.02
C LEU A 215 0.64 12.06 -13.03
N HIS A 216 0.42 13.35 -12.76
CA HIS A 216 1.51 14.32 -12.70
C HIS A 216 2.52 14.00 -11.60
N ARG A 217 2.07 13.45 -10.44
CA ARG A 217 2.99 13.04 -9.36
C ARG A 217 3.86 11.86 -9.79
N TYR A 218 3.30 10.84 -10.44
CA TYR A 218 4.10 9.74 -10.98
C TYR A 218 5.19 10.25 -11.94
N GLN A 219 4.83 11.12 -12.85
CA GLN A 219 5.77 11.75 -13.80
C GLN A 219 6.77 12.71 -13.14
N LYS A 220 6.45 13.27 -12.00
CA LYS A 220 7.34 14.13 -11.22
C LYS A 220 8.37 13.31 -10.45
N TYR A 221 7.93 12.27 -9.75
CA TYR A 221 8.81 11.53 -8.85
C TYR A 221 9.65 10.46 -9.54
N PHE A 222 9.23 9.95 -10.68
CA PHE A 222 9.99 8.95 -11.43
C PHE A 222 10.40 9.48 -12.80
N ALA A 223 11.65 9.21 -13.21
CA ALA A 223 12.19 9.76 -14.45
C ALA A 223 11.48 9.20 -15.69
N ASP A 224 11.12 7.92 -15.68
CA ASP A 224 10.59 7.21 -16.86
C ASP A 224 9.55 6.15 -16.44
N PRO A 225 8.45 6.54 -15.76
CA PRO A 225 7.47 5.57 -15.25
C PRO A 225 6.62 5.03 -16.40
N VAL A 226 6.41 3.70 -16.39
CA VAL A 226 5.45 3.04 -17.28
C VAL A 226 4.05 3.20 -16.70
N ILE A 227 3.22 4.03 -17.34
CA ILE A 227 1.87 4.33 -16.86
C ILE A 227 0.87 3.33 -17.45
N HIS A 228 0.21 2.55 -16.59
CA HIS A 228 -0.92 1.69 -16.92
C HIS A 228 -2.20 2.39 -16.44
N SER A 229 -2.95 2.97 -17.38
CA SER A 229 -4.15 3.74 -17.04
C SER A 229 -5.40 2.87 -17.07
N PHE A 230 -6.20 2.96 -16.00
CA PHE A 230 -7.49 2.28 -15.85
C PHE A 230 -8.59 3.31 -15.58
N ASP A 231 -9.72 3.23 -16.29
CA ASP A 231 -10.91 4.07 -16.00
C ASP A 231 -11.65 3.51 -14.75
N MET A 232 -10.96 3.59 -13.61
CA MET A 232 -11.36 2.99 -12.34
C MET A 232 -11.16 3.97 -11.19
N GLU A 233 -11.81 3.66 -10.06
CA GLU A 233 -11.61 4.31 -8.78
C GLU A 233 -10.31 3.80 -8.09
N HIS A 234 -9.92 4.44 -6.99
CA HIS A 234 -8.76 4.10 -6.17
C HIS A 234 -8.73 2.63 -5.75
N GLU A 235 -7.70 1.88 -6.16
CA GLU A 235 -7.54 0.42 -5.92
C GLU A 235 -8.70 -0.46 -6.40
N GLU A 236 -9.60 0.04 -7.26
CA GLU A 236 -10.73 -0.72 -7.76
C GLU A 236 -10.29 -1.98 -8.51
N LEU A 237 -9.17 -1.93 -9.23
CA LEU A 237 -8.63 -3.08 -9.94
C LEU A 237 -8.30 -4.24 -8.98
N LEU A 238 -7.65 -3.95 -7.85
CA LEU A 238 -7.30 -4.95 -6.84
C LEU A 238 -8.55 -5.46 -6.10
N VAL A 239 -9.44 -4.56 -5.67
CA VAL A 239 -10.52 -4.93 -4.75
C VAL A 239 -11.75 -5.53 -5.43
N LEU A 240 -12.03 -5.18 -6.69
CA LEU A 240 -13.15 -5.75 -7.44
C LEU A 240 -12.75 -6.80 -8.48
N TYR A 241 -11.53 -6.73 -8.98
CA TYR A 241 -11.09 -7.55 -10.10
C TYR A 241 -9.72 -8.18 -9.80
N PRO A 242 -9.56 -8.92 -8.67
CA PRO A 242 -8.26 -9.45 -8.24
C PRO A 242 -7.63 -10.38 -9.29
N GLU A 243 -8.42 -11.13 -10.08
CA GLU A 243 -7.91 -11.95 -11.18
C GLU A 243 -7.26 -11.07 -12.27
N ARG A 244 -7.93 -10.00 -12.70
CA ARG A 244 -7.37 -9.06 -13.69
C ARG A 244 -6.17 -8.30 -13.14
N TRP A 245 -6.18 -7.99 -11.84
CA TRP A 245 -5.02 -7.40 -11.18
C TRP A 245 -3.84 -8.37 -11.21
N ALA A 246 -4.04 -9.63 -10.85
CA ALA A 246 -2.98 -10.64 -10.87
C ALA A 246 -2.46 -10.90 -12.30
N GLU A 247 -3.35 -10.98 -13.30
CA GLU A 247 -2.97 -11.07 -14.71
C GLU A 247 -2.10 -9.86 -15.12
N LYS A 248 -2.47 -8.65 -14.71
CA LYS A 248 -1.69 -7.45 -15.01
C LYS A 248 -0.33 -7.44 -14.31
N ILE A 249 -0.23 -7.92 -13.07
CA ILE A 249 1.07 -8.12 -12.40
C ILE A 249 1.95 -9.09 -13.21
N LYS A 250 1.39 -10.23 -13.63
CA LYS A 250 2.13 -11.21 -14.44
C LYS A 250 2.59 -10.63 -15.78
N GLU A 251 1.71 -9.90 -16.47
CA GLU A 251 2.03 -9.24 -17.75
C GLU A 251 3.22 -8.27 -17.65
N VAL A 252 3.35 -7.56 -16.53
CA VAL A 252 4.43 -6.56 -16.36
C VAL A 252 5.70 -7.12 -15.75
N CYS A 253 5.64 -8.34 -15.15
CA CYS A 253 6.77 -8.95 -14.46
C CYS A 253 7.36 -10.18 -15.18
N LEU A 254 6.60 -10.86 -16.03
CA LEU A 254 6.99 -12.11 -16.69
C LEU A 254 7.01 -11.97 -18.21
#